data_e1d30143a1de56863f87fc643526c360
#
_entry.id   e1d30143a1de56863f87fc643526c360
#
_cell.length_a   1.000
_cell.length_b   1.000
_cell.length_c   1.000
_cell.angle_alpha   90.00
_cell.angle_beta   90.00
_cell.angle_gamma   90.00
#
_symmetry.space_group_name_H-M   'P 1'
#
loop_
_entity.id
_entity.type
_entity.pdbx_description
1 polymer ?
#
loop_
_entity_poly.entity_id
_entity_poly.type
_entity_poly.pdbx_seq_one_letter_code
_entity_poly.pdbx_strand_id
1 'polypeptide(L)'
;VDFFQSLIEDASLDEEAQERVRELIGNRNYFGVEEFLDSIQNTPYYGPLKELKDQGITSLFELESALDTLYFIRFEKSLKDQLSKDDQRAIADCVGEKIDLLNIEWLARAKRHYKLSADAIMELLIPIWHRLKRSKARELAEASSIEEFDRILKGTRYGNRIFHTSGDQQ
;
A
#
# COMPACT_ATOMS: atom_id res chain seq x y z
N VAL A 1 -7.49 -5.83 -2.66
CA VAL A 1 -8.39 -4.73 -3.02
C VAL A 1 -7.58 -3.85 -3.92
N ASP A 2 -8.07 -3.67 -5.13
CA ASP A 2 -7.43 -2.82 -6.12
C ASP A 2 -7.34 -1.40 -5.53
N PHE A 3 -6.14 -0.85 -5.43
CA PHE A 3 -5.90 0.50 -4.91
C PHE A 3 -6.79 1.54 -5.61
N PHE A 4 -6.95 1.40 -6.93
CA PHE A 4 -7.81 2.27 -7.72
C PHE A 4 -9.29 2.21 -7.31
N GLN A 5 -9.76 1.04 -6.85
CA GLN A 5 -11.10 0.89 -6.28
C GLN A 5 -11.24 1.71 -4.99
N SER A 6 -10.23 1.70 -4.13
CA SER A 6 -10.21 2.49 -2.89
C SER A 6 -10.19 4.00 -3.15
N LEU A 7 -9.53 4.45 -4.22
CA LEU A 7 -9.56 5.86 -4.65
C LEU A 7 -10.95 6.29 -5.13
N ILE A 8 -11.66 5.42 -5.86
CA ILE A 8 -13.03 5.70 -6.32
C ILE A 8 -14.00 5.80 -5.13
N GLU A 9 -13.76 4.99 -4.09
CA GLU A 9 -14.62 4.93 -2.90
C GLU A 9 -14.23 5.98 -1.83
N ASP A 10 -13.16 6.76 -2.05
CA ASP A 10 -12.76 7.83 -1.12
C ASP A 10 -13.79 8.97 -1.16
N ALA A 11 -14.63 9.03 -0.12
CA ALA A 11 -15.65 10.05 0.05
C ALA A 11 -15.09 11.50 0.17
N SER A 12 -13.78 11.67 0.23
CA SER A 12 -13.11 12.97 0.21
C SER A 12 -12.91 13.53 -1.20
N LEU A 13 -13.10 12.70 -2.24
CA LEU A 13 -13.06 13.12 -3.64
C LEU A 13 -14.44 13.63 -4.05
N ASP A 14 -14.48 14.74 -4.77
CA ASP A 14 -15.72 15.19 -5.42
C ASP A 14 -16.10 14.22 -6.57
N GLU A 15 -17.37 14.32 -7.00
CA GLU A 15 -17.95 13.42 -8.00
C GLU A 15 -17.20 13.50 -9.36
N GLU A 16 -16.66 14.67 -9.71
CA GLU A 16 -15.89 14.88 -10.94
C GLU A 16 -14.52 14.18 -10.87
N ALA A 17 -13.85 14.24 -9.71
CA ALA A 17 -12.57 13.56 -9.50
C ALA A 17 -12.75 12.02 -9.46
N GLN A 18 -13.84 11.53 -8.84
CA GLN A 18 -14.17 10.09 -8.86
C GLN A 18 -14.44 9.59 -10.28
N GLU A 19 -15.17 10.34 -11.10
CA GLU A 19 -15.47 9.95 -12.48
C GLU A 19 -14.21 9.95 -13.35
N ARG A 20 -13.32 10.92 -13.19
CA ARG A 20 -12.02 10.93 -13.89
C ARG A 20 -11.18 9.70 -13.51
N VAL A 21 -11.15 9.31 -12.23
CA VAL A 21 -10.45 8.10 -11.80
C VAL A 21 -11.08 6.85 -12.43
N ARG A 22 -12.41 6.76 -12.52
CA ARG A 22 -13.12 5.66 -13.20
C ARG A 22 -12.77 5.56 -14.68
N GLU A 23 -12.78 6.71 -15.39
CA GLU A 23 -12.41 6.76 -16.81
C GLU A 23 -10.96 6.31 -17.03
N LEU A 24 -10.05 6.74 -16.17
CA LEU A 24 -8.64 6.37 -16.20
C LEU A 24 -8.44 4.86 -16.03
N ILE A 25 -9.13 4.25 -15.07
CA ILE A 25 -9.10 2.79 -14.82
C ILE A 25 -9.75 2.02 -15.97
N GLY A 26 -10.88 2.51 -16.49
CA GLY A 26 -11.64 1.85 -17.55
C GLY A 26 -10.89 1.75 -18.88
N ASN A 27 -10.08 2.73 -19.21
CA ASN A 27 -9.38 2.80 -20.50
C ASN A 27 -8.10 1.94 -20.54
N ARG A 28 -7.65 1.32 -19.45
CA ARG A 28 -6.43 0.49 -19.39
C ARG A 28 -5.21 1.06 -20.13
N ASN A 29 -5.22 2.34 -20.43
CA ASN A 29 -4.09 3.01 -21.04
C ASN A 29 -3.04 3.21 -19.96
N TYR A 30 -1.84 2.74 -20.22
CA TYR A 30 -0.66 2.95 -19.37
C TYR A 30 -0.36 4.45 -19.33
N PHE A 31 -0.87 5.11 -18.28
CA PHE A 31 -0.56 6.51 -18.05
C PHE A 31 0.90 6.65 -17.65
N GLY A 32 1.57 7.60 -18.23
CA GLY A 32 2.77 8.15 -17.63
C GLY A 32 2.41 8.76 -16.25
N VAL A 33 3.35 8.75 -15.33
CA VAL A 33 3.20 9.39 -13.99
C VAL A 33 2.69 10.84 -14.13
N GLU A 34 3.04 11.53 -15.20
CA GLU A 34 2.60 12.90 -15.50
C GLU A 34 1.12 13.01 -15.76
N GLU A 35 0.60 12.19 -16.66
CA GLU A 35 -0.83 12.18 -17.01
C GLU A 35 -1.69 11.80 -15.79
N PHE A 36 -1.22 10.87 -14.98
CA PHE A 36 -1.88 10.52 -13.74
C PHE A 36 -1.93 11.72 -12.78
N LEU A 37 -0.80 12.40 -12.54
CA LEU A 37 -0.75 13.57 -11.67
C LEU A 37 -1.66 14.69 -12.17
N ASP A 38 -1.71 14.93 -13.47
CA ASP A 38 -2.58 15.92 -14.06
C ASP A 38 -4.06 15.61 -13.82
N SER A 39 -4.43 14.32 -13.82
CA SER A 39 -5.81 13.90 -13.58
C SER A 39 -6.28 14.12 -12.13
N ILE A 40 -5.36 14.17 -11.16
CA ILE A 40 -5.67 14.30 -9.73
C ILE A 40 -5.36 15.70 -9.17
N GLN A 41 -5.10 16.71 -10.02
CA GLN A 41 -4.68 18.06 -9.58
C GLN A 41 -5.59 18.69 -8.52
N ASN A 42 -6.88 18.41 -8.56
CA ASN A 42 -7.86 18.96 -7.61
C ASN A 42 -8.10 18.06 -6.39
N THR A 43 -7.25 17.07 -6.17
CA THR A 43 -7.36 16.16 -5.02
C THR A 43 -6.30 16.44 -3.97
N PRO A 44 -6.53 16.04 -2.71
CA PRO A 44 -5.53 16.17 -1.66
C PRO A 44 -4.29 15.28 -1.85
N TYR A 45 -4.30 14.40 -2.84
CA TYR A 45 -3.18 13.53 -3.20
C TYR A 45 -2.15 14.20 -4.12
N TYR A 46 -2.56 15.21 -4.89
CA TYR A 46 -1.71 15.85 -5.88
C TYR A 46 -0.41 16.42 -5.32
N GLY A 47 -0.51 17.26 -4.27
CA GLY A 47 0.67 17.92 -3.68
C GLY A 47 1.74 16.91 -3.23
N PRO A 48 1.42 15.97 -2.34
CA PRO A 48 2.37 14.96 -1.88
C PRO A 48 2.96 14.10 -2.99
N LEU A 49 2.15 13.69 -3.98
CA LEU A 49 2.63 12.87 -5.08
C LEU A 49 3.49 13.65 -6.07
N LYS A 50 3.19 14.93 -6.29
CA LYS A 50 4.05 15.81 -7.08
C LYS A 50 5.43 15.98 -6.44
N GLU A 51 5.48 16.17 -5.11
CA GLU A 51 6.75 16.25 -4.39
C GLU A 51 7.57 14.98 -4.55
N LEU A 52 6.95 13.82 -4.48
CA LEU A 52 7.61 12.53 -4.69
C LEU A 52 8.11 12.37 -6.13
N LYS A 53 7.34 12.81 -7.13
CA LYS A 53 7.80 12.87 -8.52
C LYS A 53 9.03 13.76 -8.67
N ASP A 54 9.01 14.95 -8.08
CA ASP A 54 10.12 15.90 -8.13
C ASP A 54 11.38 15.35 -7.43
N GLN A 55 11.22 14.42 -6.49
CA GLN A 55 12.30 13.66 -5.83
C GLN A 55 12.81 12.47 -6.66
N GLY A 56 12.22 12.19 -7.82
CA GLY A 56 12.70 11.18 -8.76
C GLY A 56 11.91 9.88 -8.81
N ILE A 57 10.69 9.82 -8.29
CA ILE A 57 9.79 8.68 -8.52
C ILE A 57 9.47 8.58 -10.01
N THR A 58 9.82 7.43 -10.60
CA THR A 58 9.64 7.16 -12.03
C THR A 58 8.85 5.88 -12.31
N SER A 59 8.62 5.04 -11.30
CA SER A 59 7.94 3.77 -11.47
C SER A 59 6.51 3.81 -10.95
N LEU A 60 5.61 3.10 -11.64
CA LEU A 60 4.23 2.93 -11.20
C LEU A 60 4.15 2.24 -9.83
N PHE A 61 5.09 1.33 -9.53
CA PHE A 61 5.19 0.65 -8.26
C PHE A 61 5.41 1.62 -7.08
N GLU A 62 6.35 2.57 -7.23
CA GLU A 62 6.63 3.58 -6.21
C GLU A 62 5.43 4.51 -6.01
N LEU A 63 4.74 4.85 -7.12
CA LEU A 63 3.55 5.68 -7.09
C LEU A 63 2.39 4.98 -6.36
N GLU A 64 2.11 3.71 -6.67
CA GLU A 64 1.09 2.90 -5.98
C GLU A 64 1.37 2.82 -4.48
N SER A 65 2.61 2.53 -4.09
CA SER A 65 3.04 2.46 -2.69
C SER A 65 2.86 3.80 -1.96
N ALA A 66 3.21 4.91 -2.60
CA ALA A 66 3.04 6.25 -2.04
C ALA A 66 1.56 6.60 -1.82
N LEU A 67 0.70 6.22 -2.76
CA LEU A 67 -0.74 6.43 -2.67
C LEU A 67 -1.36 5.61 -1.53
N ASP A 68 -1.01 4.33 -1.41
CA ASP A 68 -1.45 3.48 -0.31
C ASP A 68 -1.04 4.09 1.04
N THR A 69 0.19 4.56 1.14
CA THR A 69 0.71 5.22 2.35
C THR A 69 -0.11 6.47 2.70
N LEU A 70 -0.35 7.35 1.72
CA LEU A 70 -1.13 8.57 1.93
C LEU A 70 -2.57 8.27 2.33
N TYR A 71 -3.19 7.28 1.67
CA TYR A 71 -4.55 6.85 1.99
C TYR A 71 -4.66 6.38 3.44
N PHE A 72 -3.79 5.47 3.88
CA PHE A 72 -3.87 4.93 5.23
C PHE A 72 -3.50 5.93 6.33
N ILE A 73 -2.56 6.84 6.08
CA ILE A 73 -2.25 7.94 7.03
C ILE A 73 -3.46 8.85 7.19
N ARG A 74 -4.13 9.21 6.11
CA ARG A 74 -5.35 10.05 6.16
C ARG A 74 -6.50 9.32 6.83
N PHE A 75 -6.68 8.05 6.49
CA PHE A 75 -7.70 7.21 7.09
C PHE A 75 -7.50 7.08 8.61
N GLU A 76 -6.28 6.80 9.08
CA GLU A 76 -5.97 6.74 10.51
C GLU A 76 -6.28 8.07 11.22
N LYS A 77 -5.95 9.18 10.60
CA LYS A 77 -6.29 10.51 11.12
C LYS A 77 -7.81 10.71 11.22
N SER A 78 -8.54 10.39 10.16
CA SER A 78 -10.01 10.50 10.14
C SER A 78 -10.68 9.65 11.22
N LEU A 79 -10.19 8.42 11.46
CA LEU A 79 -10.68 7.57 12.54
C LEU A 79 -10.50 8.22 13.91
N LYS A 80 -9.35 8.83 14.16
CA LYS A 80 -9.05 9.50 15.43
C LYS A 80 -9.94 10.71 15.68
N ASP A 81 -10.31 11.41 14.63
CA ASP A 81 -11.10 12.64 14.71
C ASP A 81 -12.62 12.38 14.83
N GLN A 82 -13.12 11.24 14.34
CA GLN A 82 -14.55 11.00 14.18
C GLN A 82 -15.13 9.91 15.08
N LEU A 83 -14.31 9.03 15.65
CA LEU A 83 -14.79 7.86 16.37
C LEU A 83 -14.45 7.87 17.86
N SER A 84 -15.30 7.16 18.65
CA SER A 84 -14.99 6.87 20.05
C SER A 84 -13.74 5.98 20.17
N LYS A 85 -13.08 5.99 21.35
CA LYS A 85 -11.87 5.17 21.57
C LYS A 85 -12.12 3.67 21.43
N ASP A 86 -13.33 3.20 21.73
CA ASP A 86 -13.66 1.77 21.64
C ASP A 86 -13.90 1.36 20.19
N ASP A 87 -14.59 2.20 19.40
CA ASP A 87 -14.75 1.99 17.96
C ASP A 87 -13.40 2.07 17.23
N GLN A 88 -12.55 3.02 17.61
CA GLN A 88 -11.18 3.13 17.07
C GLN A 88 -10.38 1.83 17.28
N ARG A 89 -10.50 1.17 18.45
CA ARG A 89 -9.79 -0.09 18.72
C ARG A 89 -10.29 -1.23 17.85
N ALA A 90 -11.61 -1.37 17.72
CA ALA A 90 -12.22 -2.42 16.92
C ALA A 90 -11.81 -2.30 15.44
N ILE A 91 -11.82 -1.08 14.91
CA ILE A 91 -11.42 -0.81 13.52
C ILE A 91 -9.89 -0.92 13.33
N ALA A 92 -9.10 -0.45 14.30
CA ALA A 92 -7.64 -0.51 14.24
C ALA A 92 -7.10 -1.94 14.10
N ASP A 93 -7.74 -2.94 14.72
CA ASP A 93 -7.36 -4.34 14.56
C ASP A 93 -7.59 -4.82 13.11
N CYS A 94 -8.74 -4.51 12.54
CA CYS A 94 -9.11 -4.92 11.19
C CYS A 94 -8.22 -4.23 10.13
N VAL A 95 -8.06 -2.91 10.26
CA VAL A 95 -7.27 -2.08 9.34
C VAL A 95 -5.78 -2.37 9.50
N GLY A 96 -5.32 -2.55 10.73
CA GLY A 96 -3.93 -2.93 11.01
C GLY A 96 -3.54 -4.27 10.38
N GLU A 97 -4.42 -5.28 10.41
CA GLU A 97 -4.17 -6.54 9.68
C GLU A 97 -4.10 -6.33 8.16
N LYS A 98 -4.99 -5.49 7.61
CA LYS A 98 -4.97 -5.17 6.18
C LYS A 98 -3.66 -4.48 5.78
N ILE A 99 -3.22 -3.49 6.55
CA ILE A 99 -1.95 -2.78 6.31
C ILE A 99 -0.75 -3.73 6.38
N ASP A 100 -0.71 -4.59 7.39
CA ASP A 100 0.37 -5.59 7.50
C ASP A 100 0.42 -6.53 6.28
N LEU A 101 -0.75 -6.96 5.77
CA LEU A 101 -0.83 -7.81 4.57
C LEU A 101 -0.38 -7.07 3.31
N LEU A 102 -0.76 -5.79 3.16
CA LEU A 102 -0.28 -4.95 2.06
C LEU A 102 1.24 -4.78 2.13
N ASN A 103 1.80 -4.50 3.30
CA ASN A 103 3.25 -4.41 3.48
C ASN A 103 3.96 -5.72 3.11
N ILE A 104 3.38 -6.88 3.46
CA ILE A 104 3.93 -8.19 3.07
C ILE A 104 3.86 -8.36 1.55
N GLU A 105 2.76 -7.99 0.91
CA GLU A 105 2.61 -8.03 -0.54
C GLU A 105 3.64 -7.15 -1.24
N TRP A 106 3.83 -5.91 -0.79
CA TRP A 106 4.83 -4.99 -1.31
C TRP A 106 6.26 -5.52 -1.14
N LEU A 107 6.58 -6.08 0.04
CA LEU A 107 7.86 -6.75 0.29
C LEU A 107 8.10 -7.91 -0.70
N ALA A 108 7.11 -8.80 -0.87
CA ALA A 108 7.22 -9.93 -1.78
C ALA A 108 7.35 -9.47 -3.24
N ARG A 109 6.58 -8.46 -3.66
CA ARG A 109 6.63 -7.89 -5.01
C ARG A 109 7.98 -7.23 -5.29
N ALA A 110 8.50 -6.45 -4.34
CA ALA A 110 9.82 -5.83 -4.45
C ALA A 110 10.94 -6.87 -4.59
N LYS A 111 10.89 -7.95 -3.82
CA LYS A 111 11.87 -9.04 -3.89
C LYS A 111 11.82 -9.83 -5.20
N ARG A 112 10.64 -10.05 -5.76
CA ARG A 112 10.48 -10.85 -6.99
C ARG A 112 10.78 -10.08 -8.26
N HIS A 113 10.42 -8.80 -8.30
CA HIS A 113 10.37 -8.05 -9.56
C HIS A 113 11.32 -6.86 -9.61
N TYR A 114 11.81 -6.37 -8.46
CA TYR A 114 12.61 -5.15 -8.40
C TYR A 114 13.94 -5.41 -7.68
N LYS A 115 15.02 -4.87 -8.23
CA LYS A 115 16.36 -4.96 -7.62
C LYS A 115 16.59 -3.77 -6.67
N LEU A 116 15.75 -3.62 -5.68
CA LEU A 116 15.84 -2.54 -4.70
C LEU A 116 16.67 -2.96 -3.49
N SER A 117 17.37 -1.99 -2.89
CA SER A 117 18.01 -2.20 -1.59
C SER A 117 16.97 -2.37 -0.49
N ALA A 118 17.35 -2.99 0.63
CA ALA A 118 16.44 -3.14 1.77
C ALA A 118 15.96 -1.77 2.30
N ASP A 119 16.81 -0.74 2.27
CA ASP A 119 16.42 0.61 2.67
C ASP A 119 15.35 1.19 1.74
N ALA A 120 15.56 1.11 0.43
CA ALA A 120 14.58 1.56 -0.55
C ALA A 120 13.23 0.81 -0.42
N ILE A 121 13.27 -0.51 -0.18
CA ILE A 121 12.04 -1.28 0.08
C ILE A 121 11.33 -0.78 1.34
N MET A 122 12.06 -0.54 2.43
CA MET A 122 11.47 -0.06 3.68
C MET A 122 10.84 1.32 3.57
N GLU A 123 11.31 2.18 2.67
CA GLU A 123 10.74 3.49 2.38
C GLU A 123 9.43 3.41 1.61
N LEU A 124 9.21 2.33 0.86
CA LEU A 124 7.98 2.08 0.12
C LEU A 124 6.84 1.54 1.00
N LEU A 125 7.14 1.04 2.19
CA LEU A 125 6.13 0.42 3.05
C LEU A 125 5.28 1.48 3.77
N ILE A 126 4.00 1.14 3.99
CA ILE A 126 3.11 1.94 4.83
C ILE A 126 3.70 1.99 6.25
N PRO A 127 4.00 3.17 6.82
CA PRO A 127 4.72 3.27 8.09
C PRO A 127 3.81 3.06 9.32
N ILE A 128 2.80 2.22 9.18
CA ILE A 128 1.86 1.80 10.22
C ILE A 128 2.09 0.31 10.49
N TRP A 129 2.40 -0.03 11.74
CA TRP A 129 2.77 -1.37 12.15
C TRP A 129 1.79 -1.90 13.18
N HIS A 130 1.14 -3.02 12.87
CA HIS A 130 0.19 -3.67 13.76
C HIS A 130 0.79 -4.93 14.41
N ARG A 131 0.71 -6.06 13.73
CA ARG A 131 1.28 -7.34 14.21
C ARG A 131 2.54 -7.75 13.45
N LEU A 132 2.77 -7.19 12.28
CA LEU A 132 4.04 -7.22 11.58
C LEU A 132 4.94 -6.13 12.17
N LYS A 133 5.88 -6.52 13.01
CA LYS A 133 6.83 -5.54 13.58
C LYS A 133 7.76 -4.99 12.48
N ARG A 134 8.12 -3.71 12.58
CA ARG A 134 9.05 -3.06 11.64
C ARG A 134 10.37 -3.83 11.51
N SER A 135 10.90 -4.41 12.60
CA SER A 135 12.10 -5.23 12.57
C SER A 135 11.93 -6.50 11.73
N LYS A 136 10.75 -7.12 11.76
CA LYS A 136 10.45 -8.31 10.95
C LYS A 136 10.26 -7.96 9.47
N ALA A 137 9.65 -6.81 9.18
CA ALA A 137 9.58 -6.28 7.81
C ALA A 137 10.99 -6.00 7.26
N ARG A 138 11.88 -5.46 8.09
CA ARG A 138 13.29 -5.24 7.73
C ARG A 138 14.01 -6.56 7.42
N GLU A 139 13.84 -7.57 8.25
CA GLU A 139 14.41 -8.91 8.02
C GLU A 139 13.92 -9.53 6.70
N LEU A 140 12.63 -9.36 6.38
CA LEU A 140 12.06 -9.75 5.08
C LEU A 140 12.67 -8.96 3.91
N ALA A 141 12.87 -7.65 4.08
CA ALA A 141 13.51 -6.81 3.05
C ALA A 141 14.98 -7.18 2.82
N GLU A 142 15.69 -7.64 3.84
CA GLU A 142 17.09 -8.05 3.79
C GLU A 142 17.29 -9.49 3.29
N ALA A 143 16.23 -10.31 3.21
CA ALA A 143 16.33 -11.69 2.73
C ALA A 143 17.10 -11.76 1.39
N SER A 144 18.05 -12.70 1.29
CA SER A 144 18.95 -12.84 0.13
C SER A 144 18.27 -13.53 -1.05
N SER A 145 17.21 -14.30 -0.79
CA SER A 145 16.43 -15.03 -1.80
C SER A 145 14.95 -15.09 -1.44
N ILE A 146 14.14 -15.54 -2.40
CA ILE A 146 12.70 -15.70 -2.17
C ILE A 146 12.41 -16.87 -1.21
N GLU A 147 13.24 -17.90 -1.23
CA GLU A 147 13.14 -19.05 -0.32
C GLU A 147 13.43 -18.62 1.12
N GLU A 148 14.41 -17.74 1.31
CA GLU A 148 14.70 -17.15 2.62
C GLU A 148 13.57 -16.25 3.08
N PHE A 149 13.04 -15.40 2.19
CA PHE A 149 11.86 -14.58 2.46
C PHE A 149 10.68 -15.43 2.93
N ASP A 150 10.35 -16.50 2.21
CA ASP A 150 9.26 -17.41 2.54
C ASP A 150 9.48 -18.11 3.89
N ARG A 151 10.71 -18.49 4.19
CA ARG A 151 11.09 -19.08 5.49
C ARG A 151 10.87 -18.10 6.64
N ILE A 152 11.30 -16.84 6.48
CA ILE A 152 11.11 -15.79 7.48
C ILE A 152 9.62 -15.49 7.65
N LEU A 153 8.88 -15.37 6.54
CA LEU A 153 7.45 -15.10 6.55
C LEU A 153 6.65 -16.21 7.23
N LYS A 154 7.00 -17.49 7.00
CA LYS A 154 6.40 -18.65 7.69
C LYS A 154 6.53 -18.56 9.20
N GLY A 155 7.60 -17.96 9.71
CA GLY A 155 7.79 -17.73 11.14
C GLY A 155 6.96 -16.58 11.73
N THR A 156 6.19 -15.88 10.91
CA THR A 156 5.28 -14.82 11.34
C THR A 156 3.85 -15.34 11.55
N ARG A 157 3.02 -14.56 12.24
CA ARG A 157 1.59 -14.86 12.37
C ARG A 157 0.87 -14.97 11.01
N TYR A 158 1.35 -14.27 10.00
CA TYR A 158 0.77 -14.25 8.66
C TYR A 158 1.17 -15.46 7.82
N GLY A 159 2.32 -16.08 8.10
CA GLY A 159 2.82 -17.21 7.34
C GLY A 159 1.84 -18.38 7.27
N ASN A 160 1.26 -18.76 8.39
CA ASN A 160 0.26 -19.84 8.43
C ASN A 160 -0.97 -19.54 7.56
N ARG A 161 -1.44 -18.28 7.54
CA ARG A 161 -2.62 -17.89 6.74
C ARG A 161 -2.31 -17.87 5.24
N ILE A 162 -1.14 -17.37 4.86
CA ILE A 162 -0.75 -17.22 3.44
C ILE A 162 -0.45 -18.59 2.81
N PHE A 163 0.26 -19.47 3.51
CA PHE A 163 0.70 -20.75 2.94
C PHE A 163 -0.33 -21.88 3.08
N HIS A 164 -1.27 -21.83 4.04
CA HIS A 164 -2.34 -22.82 4.14
C HIS A 164 -3.47 -22.61 3.14
N THR A 165 -3.72 -21.38 2.70
CA THR A 165 -4.76 -21.09 1.69
C THR A 165 -4.34 -21.57 0.29
N SER A 166 -3.06 -21.83 0.06
CA SER A 166 -2.55 -22.33 -1.24
C SER A 166 -2.58 -23.87 -1.36
N GLY A 167 -2.96 -24.59 -0.29
CA GLY A 167 -2.97 -26.06 -0.24
C GLY A 167 -4.33 -26.71 -0.53
N ASP A 168 -5.43 -25.96 -0.55
CA ASP A 168 -6.79 -26.50 -0.70
C ASP A 168 -7.34 -26.45 -2.14
N GLN A 169 -6.49 -26.32 -3.14
CA GLN A 169 -6.84 -26.47 -4.56
C GLN A 169 -6.02 -27.59 -5.18
N GLN A 170 -6.29 -28.83 -4.78
CA GLN A 170 -6.00 -30.06 -5.55
C GLN A 170 -7.24 -30.92 -5.62
#